data_e4fa22fdaf65617ba8bdda40e5de0030
#
_entry.id   e4fa22fdaf65617ba8bdda40e5de0030
#
_cell.length_a   1.000
_cell.length_b   1.000
_cell.length_c   1.000
_cell.angle_alpha   90.00
_cell.angle_beta   90.00
_cell.angle_gamma   90.00
#
_symmetry.space_group_name_H-M   'P 1'
#
loop_
_entity.id
_entity.type
_entity.pdbx_description
1 polymer ?
#
loop_
_entity_poly.entity_id
_entity_poly.type
_entity_poly.pdbx_seq_one_letter_code
_entity_poly.pdbx_strand_id
1 'polypeptide(L)'
;MKKILQIPNYMYPHIGGIEQVARDIADSLIGREDIEQKIICFNGDAADGDYVCHQKETVTDKVDGVDVVRCGCFTKIASQSLSMTYPKQLKKIINEFQPDIVIFHYPNPFVGEFLQHYFKKNFKLVVYWHLDITKQKILGKLFHGQTIRLLNRADRVVATSPNYIEGSPYLSQFRNKCIVIPNCIRTERLQPNETVLKKVQQLKEKYKDKTLCFGMGRHVPYKGYTYLIKASKLLDDNFVICIAGKGPLTDSLKEEAKDDPKVEFLGRVSDEDMIAYYMVCDIFCFPSITKNEAFGIALAEGMYFEKPAVTFTIPGSGVNYVNIAEETGIECPNGDVSAYAKALESLSKGKALREKYGKNAKKRVEENFMFDQLGEKVKELIDGL
;
A
#
# COMPACT_ATOMS: atom_id res chain seq x y z
N MET A 1 -12.39 7.19 28.59
CA MET A 1 -12.15 6.24 27.47
C MET A 1 -12.43 6.99 26.18
N LYS A 2 -11.39 7.18 25.33
CA LYS A 2 -11.52 7.85 24.02
C LYS A 2 -12.20 6.90 23.02
N LYS A 3 -13.19 7.37 22.30
CA LYS A 3 -13.94 6.61 21.30
C LYS A 3 -13.44 6.95 19.89
N ILE A 4 -12.92 5.95 19.17
CA ILE A 4 -12.34 6.12 17.85
C ILE A 4 -13.21 5.41 16.81
N LEU A 5 -13.63 6.15 15.79
CA LEU A 5 -14.31 5.62 14.61
C LEU A 5 -13.38 5.65 13.41
N GLN A 6 -13.02 4.49 12.86
CA GLN A 6 -12.33 4.41 11.58
C GLN A 6 -13.33 4.22 10.42
N ILE A 7 -13.06 4.89 9.31
CA ILE A 7 -13.88 4.89 8.09
C ILE A 7 -13.00 4.53 6.88
N PRO A 8 -12.55 3.27 6.72
CA PRO A 8 -11.90 2.78 5.52
C PRO A 8 -12.92 2.42 4.43
N ASN A 9 -12.45 2.18 3.18
CA ASN A 9 -13.30 1.64 2.13
C ASN A 9 -13.74 0.22 2.44
N TYR A 10 -12.77 -0.65 2.72
CA TYR A 10 -12.97 -2.05 3.09
C TYR A 10 -12.12 -2.40 4.30
N MET A 11 -12.36 -3.56 4.86
CA MET A 11 -11.59 -4.13 5.99
C MET A 11 -11.35 -5.62 5.74
N TYR A 12 -10.33 -6.17 6.41
CA TYR A 12 -10.07 -7.61 6.36
C TYR A 12 -11.40 -8.42 6.44
N PRO A 13 -11.61 -9.46 5.60
CA PRO A 13 -10.63 -10.23 4.82
C PRO A 13 -10.23 -9.61 3.46
N HIS A 14 -10.73 -8.46 3.06
CA HIS A 14 -10.21 -7.79 1.87
C HIS A 14 -8.73 -7.44 2.04
N ILE A 15 -7.94 -7.75 1.01
CA ILE A 15 -6.49 -7.57 1.00
C ILE A 15 -6.12 -6.48 0.01
N GLY A 16 -5.60 -5.38 0.51
CA GLY A 16 -5.08 -4.26 -0.27
C GLY A 16 -4.27 -3.33 0.62
N GLY A 17 -3.54 -2.39 0.03
CA GLY A 17 -2.66 -1.49 0.80
C GLY A 17 -3.41 -0.60 1.80
N ILE A 18 -4.59 -0.10 1.42
CA ILE A 18 -5.41 0.76 2.30
C ILE A 18 -6.03 -0.05 3.43
N GLU A 19 -6.55 -1.24 3.12
CA GLU A 19 -7.16 -2.17 4.07
C GLU A 19 -6.13 -2.64 5.11
N GLN A 20 -4.90 -2.92 4.66
CA GLN A 20 -3.81 -3.29 5.56
C GLN A 20 -3.48 -2.14 6.52
N VAL A 21 -3.37 -0.90 6.02
CA VAL A 21 -3.10 0.27 6.87
C VAL A 21 -4.23 0.52 7.87
N ALA A 22 -5.49 0.36 7.46
CA ALA A 22 -6.63 0.50 8.39
C ALA A 22 -6.59 -0.55 9.49
N ARG A 23 -6.20 -1.80 9.14
CA ARG A 23 -5.99 -2.87 10.11
C ARG A 23 -4.81 -2.59 11.01
N ASP A 24 -3.67 -2.14 10.47
CA ASP A 24 -2.48 -1.82 11.24
C ASP A 24 -2.75 -0.72 12.28
N ILE A 25 -3.53 0.31 11.92
CA ILE A 25 -3.96 1.34 12.85
C ILE A 25 -4.86 0.75 13.95
N ALA A 26 -5.86 -0.08 13.58
CA ALA A 26 -6.75 -0.70 14.54
C ALA A 26 -5.98 -1.58 15.53
N ASP A 27 -5.11 -2.44 15.01
CA ASP A 27 -4.32 -3.38 15.80
C ASP A 27 -3.33 -2.67 16.73
N SER A 28 -2.75 -1.54 16.29
CA SER A 28 -1.83 -0.75 17.14
C SER A 28 -2.50 -0.13 18.38
N LEU A 29 -3.82 -0.10 18.39
CA LEU A 29 -4.61 0.43 19.51
C LEU A 29 -5.24 -0.68 20.36
N ILE A 30 -5.09 -1.97 19.98
CA ILE A 30 -5.56 -3.11 20.78
C ILE A 30 -4.77 -3.17 22.11
N GLY A 31 -5.48 -3.49 23.20
CA GLY A 31 -4.89 -3.56 24.56
C GLY A 31 -4.81 -2.22 25.29
N ARG A 32 -5.18 -1.11 24.66
CA ARG A 32 -5.35 0.18 25.33
C ARG A 32 -6.71 0.23 26.04
N GLU A 33 -6.71 0.13 27.37
CA GLU A 33 -7.94 0.17 28.21
C GLU A 33 -8.65 1.55 28.15
N ASP A 34 -7.93 2.59 27.74
CA ASP A 34 -8.47 3.96 27.62
C ASP A 34 -9.11 4.23 26.25
N ILE A 35 -9.11 3.24 25.32
CA ILE A 35 -9.63 3.39 23.96
C ILE A 35 -10.75 2.37 23.69
N GLU A 36 -11.83 2.85 23.07
CA GLU A 36 -12.87 2.04 22.45
C GLU A 36 -12.88 2.30 20.94
N GLN A 37 -12.78 1.24 20.14
CA GLN A 37 -12.71 1.33 18.69
C GLN A 37 -13.97 0.81 18.01
N LYS A 38 -14.34 1.44 16.91
CA LYS A 38 -15.35 0.95 15.97
C LYS A 38 -14.94 1.26 14.55
N ILE A 39 -15.25 0.36 13.62
CA ILE A 39 -14.95 0.53 12.19
C ILE A 39 -16.26 0.48 11.41
N ILE A 40 -16.41 1.33 10.38
CA ILE A 40 -17.48 1.22 9.40
C ILE A 40 -16.87 1.20 7.99
N CYS A 41 -17.26 0.22 7.18
CA CYS A 41 -16.75 0.05 5.82
C CYS A 41 -17.83 -0.52 4.90
N PHE A 42 -17.51 -0.71 3.61
CA PHE A 42 -18.34 -1.50 2.71
C PHE A 42 -18.14 -3.01 2.98
N ASN A 43 -19.16 -3.83 2.71
CA ASN A 43 -19.08 -5.28 2.93
C ASN A 43 -18.26 -6.02 1.88
N GLY A 44 -17.95 -5.39 0.76
CA GLY A 44 -17.14 -5.97 -0.29
C GLY A 44 -17.03 -5.12 -1.53
N ASP A 45 -16.16 -5.56 -2.44
CA ASP A 45 -15.95 -4.92 -3.73
C ASP A 45 -16.93 -5.47 -4.77
N ALA A 46 -17.92 -4.66 -5.15
CA ALA A 46 -18.97 -5.02 -6.11
C ALA A 46 -18.43 -5.42 -7.51
N ALA A 47 -17.22 -4.98 -7.88
CA ALA A 47 -16.65 -5.32 -9.19
C ALA A 47 -15.94 -6.68 -9.19
N ASP A 48 -15.35 -7.07 -8.08
CA ASP A 48 -14.59 -8.32 -7.97
C ASP A 48 -15.48 -9.47 -7.45
N GLY A 49 -16.73 -9.17 -7.03
CA GLY A 49 -17.67 -10.17 -6.49
C GLY A 49 -17.25 -10.75 -5.14
N ASP A 50 -16.28 -10.10 -4.49
CA ASP A 50 -15.67 -10.53 -3.25
C ASP A 50 -16.35 -9.84 -2.06
N TYR A 51 -17.34 -10.55 -1.47
CA TYR A 51 -18.14 -10.05 -0.35
C TYR A 51 -17.94 -10.91 0.88
N VAL A 52 -17.92 -10.27 2.05
CA VAL A 52 -17.87 -10.96 3.35
C VAL A 52 -19.21 -11.64 3.66
N CYS A 53 -20.31 -11.09 3.15
CA CYS A 53 -21.68 -11.60 3.25
C CYS A 53 -22.43 -11.34 1.94
N HIS A 54 -23.73 -11.61 1.88
CA HIS A 54 -24.51 -11.26 0.68
C HIS A 54 -24.36 -9.79 0.31
N GLN A 55 -24.15 -9.48 -0.98
CA GLN A 55 -23.79 -8.15 -1.50
C GLN A 55 -24.56 -6.97 -0.89
N LYS A 56 -25.88 -7.08 -0.75
CA LYS A 56 -26.76 -6.01 -0.26
C LYS A 56 -26.96 -6.05 1.27
N GLU A 57 -26.41 -7.07 1.94
CA GLU A 57 -26.56 -7.25 3.37
C GLU A 57 -25.61 -6.36 4.16
N THR A 58 -26.11 -5.81 5.25
CA THR A 58 -25.30 -5.06 6.22
C THR A 58 -25.17 -5.90 7.49
N VAL A 59 -23.94 -6.21 7.86
CA VAL A 59 -23.63 -7.02 9.04
C VAL A 59 -22.68 -6.27 9.98
N THR A 60 -22.67 -6.70 11.23
CA THR A 60 -21.63 -6.31 12.20
C THR A 60 -20.93 -7.58 12.64
N ASP A 61 -19.62 -7.60 12.46
CA ASP A 61 -18.75 -8.67 12.92
C ASP A 61 -17.57 -8.09 13.72
N LYS A 62 -16.60 -8.93 14.04
CA LYS A 62 -15.38 -8.51 14.74
C LYS A 62 -14.15 -8.91 13.94
N VAL A 63 -13.21 -7.98 13.85
CA VAL A 63 -11.86 -8.23 13.34
C VAL A 63 -10.88 -7.94 14.46
N ASP A 64 -10.13 -8.93 14.88
CA ASP A 64 -9.13 -8.83 15.96
C ASP A 64 -9.71 -8.16 17.25
N GLY A 65 -10.99 -8.43 17.54
CA GLY A 65 -11.70 -7.89 18.71
C GLY A 65 -12.41 -6.55 18.50
N VAL A 66 -12.16 -5.85 17.39
CA VAL A 66 -12.78 -4.55 17.04
C VAL A 66 -14.10 -4.76 16.29
N ASP A 67 -15.17 -4.08 16.71
CA ASP A 67 -16.47 -4.10 16.02
C ASP A 67 -16.38 -3.44 14.64
N VAL A 68 -16.78 -4.19 13.61
CA VAL A 68 -16.78 -3.73 12.20
C VAL A 68 -18.19 -3.77 11.64
N VAL A 69 -18.74 -2.62 11.28
CA VAL A 69 -20.01 -2.49 10.57
C VAL A 69 -19.75 -2.49 9.06
N ARG A 70 -20.16 -3.57 8.39
CA ARG A 70 -20.00 -3.76 6.94
C ARG A 70 -21.30 -3.44 6.24
N CYS A 71 -21.30 -2.34 5.49
CA CYS A 71 -22.49 -1.86 4.81
C CYS A 71 -22.68 -2.54 3.45
N GLY A 72 -23.88 -3.07 3.22
CA GLY A 72 -24.23 -3.71 1.95
C GLY A 72 -24.09 -2.75 0.76
N CYS A 73 -23.58 -3.26 -0.36
CA CYS A 73 -23.32 -2.53 -1.61
C CYS A 73 -24.31 -2.94 -2.71
N PHE A 74 -24.75 -2.01 -3.54
CA PHE A 74 -25.61 -2.34 -4.69
C PHE A 74 -24.86 -2.23 -6.03
N THR A 75 -23.82 -1.41 -6.12
CA THR A 75 -23.00 -1.23 -7.32
C THR A 75 -21.65 -0.60 -7.00
N LYS A 76 -20.76 -0.58 -7.99
CA LYS A 76 -19.49 0.14 -7.98
C LYS A 76 -19.38 1.03 -9.21
N ILE A 77 -19.05 2.29 -9.01
CA ILE A 77 -18.84 3.27 -10.08
C ILE A 77 -17.45 3.88 -9.90
N ALA A 78 -16.65 3.84 -10.95
CA ALA A 78 -15.32 4.46 -10.98
C ALA A 78 -14.42 4.07 -9.78
N SER A 79 -14.43 2.79 -9.40
CA SER A 79 -13.72 2.22 -8.26
C SER A 79 -14.28 2.61 -6.88
N GLN A 80 -15.46 3.25 -6.81
CA GLN A 80 -16.16 3.58 -5.59
C GLN A 80 -17.39 2.69 -5.41
N SER A 81 -17.43 1.91 -4.33
CA SER A 81 -18.64 1.17 -3.93
C SER A 81 -19.72 2.13 -3.45
N LEU A 82 -20.98 1.82 -3.79
CA LEU A 82 -22.14 2.60 -3.41
C LEU A 82 -23.07 1.74 -2.55
N SER A 83 -23.61 2.33 -1.48
CA SER A 83 -24.43 1.67 -0.48
C SER A 83 -25.63 2.52 -0.09
N MET A 84 -26.82 1.92 -0.05
CA MET A 84 -28.02 2.58 0.46
C MET A 84 -28.09 2.58 1.99
N THR A 85 -27.38 1.64 2.63
CA THR A 85 -27.41 1.48 4.09
C THR A 85 -26.30 2.28 4.79
N TYR A 86 -25.20 2.59 4.11
CA TYR A 86 -24.04 3.28 4.70
C TYR A 86 -24.40 4.62 5.36
N PRO A 87 -25.17 5.54 4.73
CA PRO A 87 -25.52 6.81 5.37
C PRO A 87 -26.32 6.64 6.66
N LYS A 88 -27.22 5.63 6.70
CA LYS A 88 -28.02 5.30 7.89
C LYS A 88 -27.14 4.74 9.00
N GLN A 89 -26.23 3.83 8.68
CA GLN A 89 -25.31 3.23 9.67
C GLN A 89 -24.32 4.27 10.20
N LEU A 90 -23.76 5.11 9.34
CA LEU A 90 -22.89 6.20 9.76
C LEU A 90 -23.61 7.15 10.72
N LYS A 91 -24.87 7.56 10.39
CA LYS A 91 -25.70 8.36 11.28
C LYS A 91 -25.91 7.72 12.63
N LYS A 92 -26.25 6.43 12.64
CA LYS A 92 -26.44 5.64 13.87
C LYS A 92 -25.18 5.66 14.74
N ILE A 93 -24.03 5.33 14.14
CA ILE A 93 -22.74 5.27 14.85
C ILE A 93 -22.37 6.67 15.41
N ILE A 94 -22.45 7.72 14.62
CA ILE A 94 -22.11 9.09 15.06
C ILE A 94 -22.99 9.53 16.25
N ASN A 95 -24.26 9.13 16.28
CA ASN A 95 -25.18 9.55 17.34
C ASN A 95 -25.14 8.65 18.59
N GLU A 96 -24.96 7.33 18.44
CA GLU A 96 -24.99 6.38 19.52
C GLU A 96 -23.60 6.13 20.13
N PHE A 97 -22.61 5.91 19.28
CA PHE A 97 -21.22 5.70 19.71
C PHE A 97 -20.56 7.01 20.16
N GLN A 98 -20.91 8.15 19.54
CA GLN A 98 -20.39 9.48 19.86
C GLN A 98 -18.85 9.49 19.85
N PRO A 99 -18.18 9.26 18.69
CA PRO A 99 -16.75 9.18 18.63
C PRO A 99 -16.11 10.51 19.04
N ASP A 100 -15.02 10.44 19.81
CA ASP A 100 -14.14 11.59 20.09
C ASP A 100 -13.22 11.89 18.92
N ILE A 101 -12.80 10.82 18.20
CA ILE A 101 -11.91 10.90 17.04
C ILE A 101 -12.52 10.10 15.89
N VAL A 102 -12.54 10.71 14.71
CA VAL A 102 -12.90 10.06 13.44
C VAL A 102 -11.67 10.00 12.55
N ILE A 103 -11.25 8.80 12.14
CA ILE A 103 -10.16 8.56 11.18
C ILE A 103 -10.80 8.20 9.85
N PHE A 104 -10.75 9.13 8.90
CA PHE A 104 -11.31 8.96 7.56
C PHE A 104 -10.22 8.61 6.55
N HIS A 105 -10.30 7.44 5.93
CA HIS A 105 -9.35 6.97 4.93
C HIS A 105 -9.71 7.53 3.55
N TYR A 106 -8.94 8.50 3.08
CA TYR A 106 -9.11 9.14 1.77
C TYR A 106 -8.29 8.38 0.69
N PRO A 107 -8.84 8.14 -0.53
CA PRO A 107 -10.09 8.67 -1.05
C PRO A 107 -11.31 7.77 -0.79
N ASN A 108 -12.39 8.37 -0.36
CA ASN A 108 -13.71 7.76 -0.30
C ASN A 108 -14.77 8.86 -0.51
N PRO A 109 -14.94 9.36 -1.76
CA PRO A 109 -15.79 10.52 -2.03
C PRO A 109 -17.25 10.29 -1.69
N PHE A 110 -17.79 9.08 -1.87
CA PHE A 110 -19.17 8.77 -1.51
C PHE A 110 -19.41 8.94 0.00
N VAL A 111 -18.58 8.33 0.83
CA VAL A 111 -18.71 8.43 2.29
C VAL A 111 -18.33 9.83 2.78
N GLY A 112 -17.34 10.46 2.15
CA GLY A 112 -16.92 11.82 2.45
C GLY A 112 -18.07 12.82 2.32
N GLU A 113 -18.99 12.64 1.35
CA GLU A 113 -20.17 13.50 1.21
C GLU A 113 -21.13 13.38 2.40
N PHE A 114 -21.38 12.17 2.87
CA PHE A 114 -22.22 11.98 4.05
C PHE A 114 -21.53 12.42 5.35
N LEU A 115 -20.23 12.21 5.48
CA LEU A 115 -19.48 12.64 6.64
C LEU A 115 -19.53 14.16 6.86
N GLN A 116 -19.59 14.95 5.78
CA GLN A 116 -19.68 16.42 5.87
C GLN A 116 -20.92 16.91 6.66
N HIS A 117 -22.04 16.16 6.66
CA HIS A 117 -23.21 16.51 7.44
C HIS A 117 -22.96 16.53 8.97
N TYR A 118 -21.86 15.91 9.41
CA TYR A 118 -21.49 15.81 10.82
C TYR A 118 -20.30 16.70 11.21
N PHE A 119 -19.78 17.55 10.30
CA PHE A 119 -18.63 18.42 10.57
C PHE A 119 -18.83 19.40 11.75
N LYS A 120 -20.09 19.69 12.10
CA LYS A 120 -20.43 20.53 13.27
C LYS A 120 -20.47 19.74 14.58
N LYS A 121 -20.36 18.40 14.55
CA LYS A 121 -20.30 17.56 15.77
C LYS A 121 -18.93 17.71 16.43
N ASN A 122 -18.92 17.49 17.73
CA ASN A 122 -17.71 17.64 18.55
C ASN A 122 -16.85 16.38 18.52
N PHE A 123 -16.18 16.12 17.38
CA PHE A 123 -15.14 15.11 17.27
C PHE A 123 -13.91 15.70 16.57
N LYS A 124 -12.73 15.13 16.83
CA LYS A 124 -11.52 15.42 16.07
C LYS A 124 -11.52 14.61 14.78
N LEU A 125 -11.22 15.27 13.66
CA LEU A 125 -11.17 14.62 12.35
C LEU A 125 -9.72 14.44 11.90
N VAL A 126 -9.31 13.19 11.75
CA VAL A 126 -8.05 12.79 11.10
C VAL A 126 -8.37 12.32 9.69
N VAL A 127 -7.77 12.92 8.68
CA VAL A 127 -7.84 12.44 7.30
C VAL A 127 -6.57 11.65 7.00
N TYR A 128 -6.69 10.33 6.87
CA TYR A 128 -5.58 9.47 6.47
C TYR A 128 -5.52 9.41 4.95
N TRP A 129 -4.54 10.10 4.38
CA TRP A 129 -4.43 10.34 2.95
C TRP A 129 -3.57 9.28 2.27
N HIS A 130 -4.20 8.36 1.56
CA HIS A 130 -3.49 7.27 0.86
C HIS A 130 -3.04 7.66 -0.54
N LEU A 131 -3.88 8.36 -1.30
CA LEU A 131 -3.55 8.81 -2.66
C LEU A 131 -4.46 9.95 -3.14
N ASP A 132 -3.97 10.70 -4.11
CA ASP A 132 -4.76 11.69 -4.84
C ASP A 132 -5.70 10.99 -5.84
N ILE A 133 -6.90 11.55 -6.06
CA ILE A 133 -7.79 11.11 -7.16
C ILE A 133 -7.23 11.65 -8.47
N THR A 134 -6.44 10.85 -9.20
CA THR A 134 -5.74 11.30 -10.42
C THR A 134 -6.36 10.82 -11.72
N LYS A 135 -7.02 9.65 -11.73
CA LYS A 135 -7.49 8.97 -12.95
C LYS A 135 -8.67 9.62 -13.66
N GLN A 136 -9.38 10.52 -13.01
CA GLN A 136 -10.64 11.06 -13.53
C GLN A 136 -10.60 12.58 -13.45
N LYS A 137 -9.99 13.22 -14.44
CA LYS A 137 -9.89 14.70 -14.51
C LYS A 137 -11.24 15.41 -14.30
N ILE A 138 -12.34 14.83 -14.78
CA ILE A 138 -13.70 15.39 -14.64
C ILE A 138 -14.23 15.15 -13.22
N LEU A 139 -14.12 13.92 -12.69
CA LEU A 139 -14.54 13.60 -11.32
C LEU A 139 -13.64 14.28 -10.28
N GLY A 140 -12.35 14.44 -10.55
CA GLY A 140 -11.45 15.21 -9.69
C GLY A 140 -11.91 16.66 -9.53
N LYS A 141 -12.40 17.31 -10.61
CA LYS A 141 -13.01 18.64 -10.54
C LYS A 141 -14.32 18.64 -9.74
N LEU A 142 -15.14 17.61 -9.91
CA LEU A 142 -16.41 17.47 -9.18
C LEU A 142 -16.19 17.32 -7.68
N PHE A 143 -15.21 16.53 -7.27
CA PHE A 143 -14.89 16.28 -5.85
C PHE A 143 -13.91 17.30 -5.26
N HIS A 144 -13.38 18.23 -6.05
CA HIS A 144 -12.43 19.24 -5.54
C HIS A 144 -12.99 20.02 -4.35
N GLY A 145 -14.21 20.56 -4.49
CA GLY A 145 -14.84 21.32 -3.40
C GLY A 145 -15.08 20.48 -2.14
N GLN A 146 -15.46 19.21 -2.30
CA GLN A 146 -15.61 18.26 -1.20
C GLN A 146 -14.27 18.05 -0.49
N THR A 147 -13.21 17.77 -1.27
CA THR A 147 -11.86 17.53 -0.76
C THR A 147 -11.34 18.74 0.03
N ILE A 148 -11.52 19.96 -0.49
CA ILE A 148 -11.11 21.19 0.20
C ILE A 148 -11.91 21.38 1.51
N ARG A 149 -13.23 21.13 1.50
CA ARG A 149 -14.04 21.20 2.74
C ARG A 149 -13.59 20.18 3.78
N LEU A 150 -13.26 18.95 3.33
CA LEU A 150 -12.74 17.89 4.20
C LEU A 150 -11.40 18.30 4.85
N LEU A 151 -10.45 18.80 4.05
CA LEU A 151 -9.13 19.23 4.54
C LEU A 151 -9.23 20.48 5.44
N ASN A 152 -10.12 21.41 5.13
CA ASN A 152 -10.38 22.56 6.02
C ASN A 152 -10.91 22.10 7.38
N ARG A 153 -11.83 21.12 7.43
CA ARG A 153 -12.39 20.58 8.68
C ARG A 153 -11.40 19.70 9.46
N ALA A 154 -10.47 19.03 8.76
CA ALA A 154 -9.53 18.13 9.39
C ALA A 154 -8.71 18.84 10.49
N ASP A 155 -8.58 18.20 11.64
CA ASP A 155 -7.67 18.61 12.73
C ASP A 155 -6.24 18.17 12.40
N ARG A 156 -6.07 16.99 11.79
CA ARG A 156 -4.80 16.47 11.24
C ARG A 156 -5.03 15.75 9.93
N VAL A 157 -3.99 15.76 9.10
CA VAL A 157 -3.92 14.99 7.85
C VAL A 157 -2.68 14.11 7.91
N VAL A 158 -2.86 12.81 7.80
CA VAL A 158 -1.75 11.85 7.80
C VAL A 158 -1.38 11.53 6.36
N ALA A 159 -0.11 11.63 6.03
CA ALA A 159 0.46 11.18 4.75
C ALA A 159 1.58 10.16 5.00
N THR A 160 1.84 9.31 4.02
CA THR A 160 2.81 8.21 4.15
C THR A 160 4.27 8.66 4.01
N SER A 161 4.51 9.85 3.46
CA SER A 161 5.86 10.40 3.31
C SER A 161 5.86 11.92 3.15
N PRO A 162 6.99 12.60 3.47
CA PRO A 162 7.17 14.02 3.18
C PRO A 162 7.03 14.31 1.68
N ASN A 163 7.61 13.43 0.84
CA ASN A 163 7.56 13.55 -0.62
C ASN A 163 6.12 13.61 -1.13
N TYR A 164 5.22 12.82 -0.52
CA TYR A 164 3.81 12.81 -0.90
C TYR A 164 3.11 14.12 -0.55
N ILE A 165 3.42 14.71 0.61
CA ILE A 165 2.88 16.03 1.02
C ILE A 165 3.27 17.10 0.00
N GLU A 166 4.56 17.13 -0.38
CA GLU A 166 5.07 18.09 -1.34
C GLU A 166 4.49 17.91 -2.77
N GLY A 167 4.35 16.65 -3.19
CA GLY A 167 3.88 16.31 -4.53
C GLY A 167 2.36 16.30 -4.70
N SER A 168 1.57 16.39 -3.62
CA SER A 168 0.12 16.44 -3.70
C SER A 168 -0.37 17.88 -3.91
N PRO A 169 -1.19 18.16 -4.94
CA PRO A 169 -1.76 19.50 -5.17
C PRO A 169 -2.72 19.93 -4.06
N TYR A 170 -3.16 18.98 -3.23
CA TYR A 170 -4.01 19.24 -2.07
C TYR A 170 -3.18 19.41 -0.80
N LEU A 171 -2.34 18.43 -0.44
CA LEU A 171 -1.63 18.42 0.83
C LEU A 171 -0.62 19.56 0.94
N SER A 172 0.00 19.95 -0.16
CA SER A 172 0.93 21.11 -0.21
C SER A 172 0.29 22.42 0.26
N GLN A 173 -1.04 22.56 0.15
CA GLN A 173 -1.79 23.72 0.62
C GLN A 173 -2.16 23.65 2.12
N PHE A 174 -2.07 22.46 2.72
CA PHE A 174 -2.45 22.17 4.12
C PHE A 174 -1.30 21.62 4.95
N ARG A 175 -0.05 21.96 4.61
CA ARG A 175 1.17 21.44 5.26
C ARG A 175 1.15 21.56 6.77
N ASN A 176 0.59 22.66 7.30
CA ASN A 176 0.47 22.91 8.73
C ASN A 176 -0.42 21.91 9.49
N LYS A 177 -1.27 21.16 8.78
CA LYS A 177 -2.08 20.08 9.34
C LYS A 177 -1.48 18.71 9.08
N CYS A 178 -0.52 18.61 8.14
CA CYS A 178 0.05 17.34 7.73
C CYS A 178 1.06 16.81 8.75
N ILE A 179 0.96 15.50 9.00
CA ILE A 179 1.94 14.72 9.73
C ILE A 179 2.33 13.51 8.90
N VAL A 180 3.52 12.97 9.13
CA VAL A 180 4.01 11.79 8.40
C VAL A 180 3.94 10.57 9.31
N ILE A 181 3.08 9.62 8.92
CA ILE A 181 3.05 8.27 9.49
C ILE A 181 3.25 7.30 8.31
N PRO A 182 4.48 6.79 8.11
CA PRO A 182 4.75 5.82 7.06
C PRO A 182 3.92 4.54 7.26
N ASN A 183 3.59 3.87 6.18
CA ASN A 183 3.08 2.51 6.30
C ASN A 183 4.17 1.59 6.87
N CYS A 184 3.76 0.46 7.41
CA CYS A 184 4.67 -0.50 8.03
C CYS A 184 4.65 -1.85 7.33
N ILE A 185 5.63 -2.69 7.67
CA ILE A 185 5.61 -4.11 7.43
C ILE A 185 5.35 -4.87 8.74
N ARG A 186 4.76 -6.06 8.62
CA ARG A 186 4.52 -6.98 9.73
C ARG A 186 5.47 -8.17 9.63
N THR A 187 6.45 -8.18 10.50
CA THR A 187 7.48 -9.22 10.49
C THR A 187 6.95 -10.59 10.88
N GLU A 188 5.85 -10.68 11.62
CA GLU A 188 5.20 -11.95 11.98
C GLU A 188 4.77 -12.73 10.73
N ARG A 189 4.34 -12.01 9.66
CA ARG A 189 3.98 -12.61 8.38
C ARG A 189 5.19 -13.01 7.52
N LEU A 190 6.35 -12.45 7.82
CA LEU A 190 7.58 -12.61 7.03
C LEU A 190 8.55 -13.62 7.66
N GLN A 191 8.12 -14.36 8.70
CA GLN A 191 8.97 -15.37 9.33
C GLN A 191 9.03 -16.65 8.49
N PRO A 192 10.23 -17.12 8.13
CA PRO A 192 10.38 -18.36 7.38
C PRO A 192 10.07 -19.57 8.27
N ASN A 193 9.21 -20.45 7.78
CA ASN A 193 8.95 -21.77 8.36
C ASN A 193 9.70 -22.88 7.54
N GLU A 194 9.57 -24.14 7.95
CA GLU A 194 10.21 -25.27 7.26
C GLU A 194 9.82 -25.37 5.77
N THR A 195 8.56 -25.06 5.44
CA THR A 195 8.07 -25.05 4.06
C THR A 195 8.79 -23.99 3.24
N VAL A 196 8.93 -22.78 3.78
CA VAL A 196 9.71 -21.70 3.15
C VAL A 196 11.15 -22.11 2.93
N LEU A 197 11.81 -22.69 3.94
CA LEU A 197 13.22 -23.11 3.83
C LEU A 197 13.44 -24.18 2.75
N LYS A 198 12.51 -25.13 2.60
CA LYS A 198 12.54 -26.13 1.50
C LYS A 198 12.39 -25.44 0.14
N LYS A 199 11.46 -24.51 0.00
CA LYS A 199 11.28 -23.71 -1.24
C LYS A 199 12.52 -22.88 -1.56
N VAL A 200 13.16 -22.28 -0.57
CA VAL A 200 14.42 -21.53 -0.72
C VAL A 200 15.50 -22.43 -1.34
N GLN A 201 15.66 -23.67 -0.87
CA GLN A 201 16.64 -24.60 -1.43
C GLN A 201 16.30 -24.94 -2.88
N GLN A 202 15.03 -25.23 -3.19
CA GLN A 202 14.57 -25.52 -4.55
C GLN A 202 14.80 -24.34 -5.51
N LEU A 203 14.51 -23.11 -5.07
CA LEU A 203 14.72 -21.90 -5.88
C LEU A 203 16.21 -21.63 -6.10
N LYS A 204 17.06 -21.82 -5.08
CA LYS A 204 18.52 -21.69 -5.23
C LYS A 204 19.09 -22.67 -6.25
N GLU A 205 18.59 -23.89 -6.28
CA GLU A 205 19.02 -24.86 -7.28
C GLU A 205 18.47 -24.55 -8.67
N LYS A 206 17.16 -24.13 -8.75
CA LYS A 206 16.53 -23.77 -10.02
C LYS A 206 17.25 -22.60 -10.71
N TYR A 207 17.65 -21.59 -9.95
CA TYR A 207 18.25 -20.35 -10.48
C TYR A 207 19.75 -20.26 -10.22
N LYS A 208 20.39 -21.40 -10.01
CA LYS A 208 21.84 -21.49 -9.86
C LYS A 208 22.56 -20.81 -11.03
N ASP A 209 23.57 -20.04 -10.71
CA ASP A 209 24.40 -19.29 -11.67
C ASP A 209 23.64 -18.18 -12.45
N LYS A 210 22.45 -17.81 -11.98
CA LYS A 210 21.65 -16.69 -12.53
C LYS A 210 21.54 -15.55 -11.51
N THR A 211 21.40 -14.34 -12.02
CA THR A 211 20.96 -13.20 -11.20
C THR A 211 19.45 -13.20 -11.15
N LEU A 212 18.89 -13.47 -10.00
CA LEU A 212 17.45 -13.52 -9.79
C LEU A 212 16.91 -12.13 -9.42
N CYS A 213 16.12 -11.55 -10.31
CA CYS A 213 15.36 -10.34 -10.10
C CYS A 213 13.92 -10.70 -9.74
N PHE A 214 13.37 -10.11 -8.69
CA PHE A 214 12.00 -10.37 -8.26
C PHE A 214 11.19 -9.09 -8.15
N GLY A 215 9.99 -9.09 -8.73
CA GLY A 215 9.02 -8.01 -8.59
C GLY A 215 7.65 -8.55 -8.20
N MET A 216 6.95 -7.87 -7.29
CA MET A 216 5.65 -8.31 -6.81
C MET A 216 4.65 -7.16 -6.74
N GLY A 217 3.43 -7.42 -7.22
CA GLY A 217 2.31 -6.49 -7.08
C GLY A 217 1.20 -6.72 -8.09
N ARG A 218 0.14 -5.94 -7.97
CA ARG A 218 -1.00 -5.99 -8.90
C ARG A 218 -0.59 -5.55 -10.30
N HIS A 219 -0.95 -6.29 -11.33
CA HIS A 219 -0.64 -5.97 -12.74
C HIS A 219 -1.57 -4.86 -13.25
N VAL A 220 -1.23 -3.61 -12.92
CA VAL A 220 -1.93 -2.38 -13.30
C VAL A 220 -0.96 -1.36 -13.89
N PRO A 221 -1.41 -0.37 -14.69
CA PRO A 221 -0.51 0.50 -15.45
C PRO A 221 0.57 1.20 -14.61
N TYR A 222 0.21 1.71 -13.43
CA TYR A 222 1.16 2.49 -12.62
C TYR A 222 2.27 1.66 -11.99
N LYS A 223 2.13 0.33 -11.91
CA LYS A 223 3.17 -0.60 -11.40
C LYS A 223 4.32 -0.81 -12.40
N GLY A 224 4.15 -0.44 -13.66
CA GLY A 224 5.23 -0.30 -14.63
C GLY A 224 5.93 -1.59 -15.06
N TYR A 225 5.34 -2.77 -14.89
CA TYR A 225 5.97 -4.04 -15.28
C TYR A 225 6.35 -4.12 -16.77
N THR A 226 5.65 -3.38 -17.64
CA THR A 226 6.06 -3.20 -19.05
C THR A 226 7.50 -2.67 -19.17
N TYR A 227 7.91 -1.74 -18.31
CA TYR A 227 9.29 -1.22 -18.33
C TYR A 227 10.30 -2.25 -17.88
N LEU A 228 9.96 -3.08 -16.88
CA LEU A 228 10.80 -4.20 -16.42
C LEU A 228 10.97 -5.25 -17.52
N ILE A 229 9.89 -5.62 -18.23
CA ILE A 229 9.93 -6.55 -19.38
C ILE A 229 10.75 -5.96 -20.52
N LYS A 230 10.62 -4.67 -20.82
CA LYS A 230 11.48 -4.03 -21.84
C LYS A 230 12.95 -3.99 -21.42
N ALA A 231 13.22 -3.76 -20.14
CA ALA A 231 14.59 -3.77 -19.62
C ALA A 231 15.20 -5.19 -19.71
N SER A 232 14.43 -6.26 -19.46
CA SER A 232 14.92 -7.63 -19.56
C SER A 232 15.44 -7.98 -20.96
N LYS A 233 14.83 -7.39 -22.01
CA LYS A 233 15.29 -7.60 -23.41
C LYS A 233 16.67 -7.00 -23.72
N LEU A 234 17.16 -6.12 -22.84
CA LEU A 234 18.51 -5.52 -22.93
C LEU A 234 19.55 -6.27 -22.10
N LEU A 235 19.13 -7.22 -21.27
CA LEU A 235 20.01 -8.01 -20.39
C LEU A 235 20.44 -9.30 -21.07
N ASP A 236 21.58 -9.81 -20.66
CA ASP A 236 22.08 -11.12 -21.10
C ASP A 236 21.31 -12.30 -20.46
N ASP A 237 21.65 -13.52 -20.88
CA ASP A 237 20.97 -14.73 -20.44
C ASP A 237 21.30 -15.14 -19.00
N ASN A 238 22.15 -14.41 -18.28
CA ASN A 238 22.45 -14.68 -16.88
C ASN A 238 21.36 -14.16 -15.93
N PHE A 239 20.38 -13.41 -16.45
CA PHE A 239 19.27 -12.90 -15.66
C PHE A 239 18.05 -13.81 -15.73
N VAL A 240 17.31 -13.86 -14.60
CA VAL A 240 15.93 -14.33 -14.52
C VAL A 240 15.10 -13.29 -13.80
N ILE A 241 13.96 -12.93 -14.39
CA ILE A 241 13.04 -11.91 -13.87
C ILE A 241 11.72 -12.57 -13.51
N CYS A 242 11.49 -12.77 -12.22
CA CYS A 242 10.25 -13.34 -11.69
C CYS A 242 9.26 -12.21 -11.34
N ILE A 243 8.07 -12.26 -11.93
CA ILE A 243 7.00 -11.28 -11.70
C ILE A 243 5.81 -11.99 -11.03
N ALA A 244 5.56 -11.67 -9.75
CA ALA A 244 4.44 -12.18 -8.98
C ALA A 244 3.26 -11.20 -8.96
N GLY A 245 2.05 -11.75 -8.94
CA GLY A 245 0.80 -11.01 -8.90
C GLY A 245 -0.11 -11.30 -10.07
N LYS A 246 -1.26 -10.64 -10.06
CA LYS A 246 -2.27 -10.66 -11.14
C LYS A 246 -2.93 -9.28 -11.25
N GLY A 247 -3.58 -9.04 -12.37
CA GLY A 247 -4.37 -7.83 -12.58
C GLY A 247 -4.84 -7.69 -14.02
N PRO A 248 -5.50 -6.59 -14.36
CA PRO A 248 -6.05 -6.36 -15.70
C PRO A 248 -5.03 -6.42 -16.83
N LEU A 249 -3.74 -6.16 -16.53
CA LEU A 249 -2.68 -6.20 -17.55
C LEU A 249 -1.95 -7.54 -17.65
N THR A 250 -2.35 -8.58 -16.89
CA THR A 250 -1.61 -9.85 -16.85
C THR A 250 -1.39 -10.45 -18.23
N ASP A 251 -2.44 -10.54 -19.05
CA ASP A 251 -2.35 -11.18 -20.37
C ASP A 251 -1.53 -10.33 -21.36
N SER A 252 -1.68 -9.00 -21.33
CA SER A 252 -0.86 -8.11 -22.15
C SER A 252 0.62 -8.12 -21.78
N LEU A 253 0.96 -8.23 -20.49
CA LEU A 253 2.34 -8.35 -20.01
C LEU A 253 2.95 -9.70 -20.44
N LYS A 254 2.20 -10.78 -20.38
CA LYS A 254 2.64 -12.11 -20.88
C LYS A 254 2.90 -12.07 -22.38
N GLU A 255 2.01 -11.44 -23.15
CA GLU A 255 2.22 -11.28 -24.61
C GLU A 255 3.45 -10.43 -24.91
N GLU A 256 3.72 -9.36 -24.16
CA GLU A 256 4.92 -8.53 -24.31
C GLU A 256 6.23 -9.29 -24.01
N ALA A 257 6.17 -10.27 -23.11
CA ALA A 257 7.31 -11.08 -22.67
C ALA A 257 7.43 -12.43 -23.39
N LYS A 258 6.53 -12.79 -24.32
CA LYS A 258 6.42 -14.14 -24.89
C LYS A 258 7.70 -14.68 -25.50
N ASP A 259 8.52 -13.79 -26.10
CA ASP A 259 9.78 -14.14 -26.77
C ASP A 259 11.01 -13.89 -25.87
N ASP A 260 10.79 -13.63 -24.59
CA ASP A 260 11.88 -13.41 -23.61
C ASP A 260 11.86 -14.49 -22.52
N PRO A 261 12.66 -15.58 -22.68
CA PRO A 261 12.68 -16.69 -21.73
C PRO A 261 13.21 -16.34 -20.35
N LYS A 262 13.77 -15.13 -20.18
CA LYS A 262 14.24 -14.63 -18.88
C LYS A 262 13.09 -14.22 -17.95
N VAL A 263 11.88 -13.97 -18.49
CA VAL A 263 10.75 -13.46 -17.73
C VAL A 263 9.80 -14.61 -17.34
N GLU A 264 9.66 -14.83 -16.04
CA GLU A 264 8.75 -15.82 -15.47
C GLU A 264 7.58 -15.12 -14.74
N PHE A 265 6.33 -15.43 -15.12
CA PHE A 265 5.14 -14.97 -14.41
C PHE A 265 4.69 -16.01 -13.40
N LEU A 266 4.74 -15.66 -12.11
CA LEU A 266 4.42 -16.58 -11.02
C LEU A 266 2.90 -16.61 -10.69
N GLY A 267 2.12 -15.65 -11.20
CA GLY A 267 0.73 -15.51 -10.80
C GLY A 267 0.58 -15.02 -9.35
N ARG A 268 -0.57 -15.30 -8.72
CA ARG A 268 -0.69 -15.10 -7.26
C ARG A 268 0.16 -16.13 -6.55
N VAL A 269 1.02 -15.67 -5.67
CA VAL A 269 1.89 -16.50 -4.83
C VAL A 269 1.32 -16.60 -3.42
N SER A 270 1.58 -17.72 -2.74
CA SER A 270 1.31 -17.86 -1.31
C SER A 270 2.28 -17.01 -0.48
N ASP A 271 1.98 -16.80 0.81
CA ASP A 271 2.90 -16.09 1.70
C ASP A 271 4.25 -16.83 1.79
N GLU A 272 4.24 -18.17 1.80
CA GLU A 272 5.48 -18.97 1.82
C GLU A 272 6.30 -18.83 0.52
N ASP A 273 5.64 -18.80 -0.65
CA ASP A 273 6.34 -18.57 -1.91
C ASP A 273 6.92 -17.15 -1.97
N MET A 274 6.14 -16.17 -1.55
CA MET A 274 6.54 -14.76 -1.48
C MET A 274 7.81 -14.61 -0.62
N ILE A 275 7.82 -15.16 0.58
CA ILE A 275 8.96 -15.12 1.49
C ILE A 275 10.18 -15.82 0.87
N ALA A 276 9.97 -16.99 0.25
CA ALA A 276 11.05 -17.72 -0.39
C ALA A 276 11.69 -16.91 -1.53
N TYR A 277 10.89 -16.25 -2.37
CA TYR A 277 11.42 -15.36 -3.42
C TYR A 277 12.13 -14.13 -2.85
N TYR A 278 11.62 -13.49 -1.80
CA TYR A 278 12.35 -12.43 -1.11
C TYR A 278 13.70 -12.91 -0.56
N MET A 279 13.75 -14.10 0.02
CA MET A 279 15.00 -14.66 0.58
C MET A 279 16.03 -14.98 -0.50
N VAL A 280 15.60 -15.42 -1.69
CA VAL A 280 16.52 -15.96 -2.73
C VAL A 280 16.92 -14.91 -3.75
N CYS A 281 16.04 -13.92 -4.09
CA CYS A 281 16.37 -12.95 -5.12
C CYS A 281 17.65 -12.16 -4.78
N ASP A 282 18.34 -11.72 -5.82
CA ASP A 282 19.51 -10.84 -5.72
C ASP A 282 19.10 -9.37 -5.71
N ILE A 283 18.06 -9.03 -6.45
CA ILE A 283 17.61 -7.67 -6.67
C ILE A 283 16.09 -7.63 -6.60
N PHE A 284 15.55 -6.67 -5.83
CA PHE A 284 14.12 -6.43 -5.82
C PHE A 284 13.76 -5.34 -6.85
N CYS A 285 12.89 -5.70 -7.79
CA CYS A 285 12.46 -4.82 -8.88
C CYS A 285 11.13 -4.15 -8.53
N PHE A 286 11.13 -2.81 -8.42
CA PHE A 286 9.92 -2.05 -8.11
C PHE A 286 9.71 -0.94 -9.14
N PRO A 287 9.27 -1.28 -10.38
CA PRO A 287 9.25 -0.39 -11.52
C PRO A 287 8.05 0.56 -11.58
N SER A 288 7.42 0.87 -10.44
CA SER A 288 6.30 1.83 -10.39
C SER A 288 6.67 3.17 -10.99
N ILE A 289 5.73 3.81 -11.73
CA ILE A 289 6.00 5.00 -12.57
C ILE A 289 5.16 6.23 -12.19
N THR A 290 4.22 6.11 -11.26
CA THR A 290 3.40 7.25 -10.86
C THR A 290 3.22 7.32 -9.36
N LYS A 291 2.91 8.52 -8.84
CA LYS A 291 2.63 8.76 -7.42
C LYS A 291 1.36 8.08 -6.88
N ASN A 292 0.62 7.32 -7.70
CA ASN A 292 -0.39 6.39 -7.22
C ASN A 292 0.23 5.28 -6.36
N GLU A 293 1.53 5.06 -6.51
CA GLU A 293 2.34 4.34 -5.53
C GLU A 293 2.75 5.29 -4.40
N ALA A 294 1.91 5.36 -3.38
CA ALA A 294 2.12 6.34 -2.30
C ALA A 294 3.21 5.93 -1.30
N PHE A 295 3.58 4.64 -1.24
CA PHE A 295 4.60 4.14 -0.33
C PHE A 295 5.37 2.94 -0.92
N GLY A 296 4.69 1.81 -1.16
CA GLY A 296 5.30 0.58 -1.63
C GLY A 296 5.58 -0.40 -0.47
N ILE A 297 4.53 -0.99 0.12
CA ILE A 297 4.70 -2.00 1.19
C ILE A 297 5.58 -3.16 0.70
N ALA A 298 5.34 -3.70 -0.50
CA ALA A 298 6.16 -4.76 -1.06
C ALA A 298 7.63 -4.36 -1.30
N LEU A 299 7.90 -3.05 -1.53
CA LEU A 299 9.26 -2.53 -1.59
C LEU A 299 9.94 -2.63 -0.22
N ALA A 300 9.27 -2.18 0.84
CA ALA A 300 9.78 -2.29 2.20
C ALA A 300 9.98 -3.75 2.63
N GLU A 301 9.07 -4.66 2.24
CA GLU A 301 9.21 -6.09 2.48
C GLU A 301 10.48 -6.65 1.80
N GLY A 302 10.72 -6.37 0.51
CA GLY A 302 11.93 -6.79 -0.20
C GLY A 302 13.20 -6.23 0.46
N MET A 303 13.18 -4.96 0.86
CA MET A 303 14.28 -4.30 1.57
C MET A 303 14.55 -4.93 2.94
N TYR A 304 13.53 -5.39 3.67
CA TYR A 304 13.68 -6.10 4.93
C TYR A 304 14.48 -7.40 4.79
N PHE A 305 14.36 -8.07 3.64
CA PHE A 305 15.17 -9.26 3.30
C PHE A 305 16.57 -8.94 2.75
N GLU A 306 17.10 -7.76 3.03
CA GLU A 306 18.42 -7.30 2.55
C GLU A 306 18.55 -7.28 1.02
N LYS A 307 17.45 -6.98 0.31
CA LYS A 307 17.51 -6.87 -1.15
C LYS A 307 17.65 -5.41 -1.56
N PRO A 308 18.71 -5.07 -2.32
CA PRO A 308 18.78 -3.75 -2.94
C PRO A 308 17.62 -3.61 -3.93
N ALA A 309 16.99 -2.45 -3.92
CA ALA A 309 15.87 -2.19 -4.81
C ALA A 309 16.31 -1.39 -6.04
N VAL A 310 15.68 -1.69 -7.20
CA VAL A 310 15.73 -0.82 -8.36
C VAL A 310 14.36 -0.22 -8.57
N THR A 311 14.31 1.12 -8.54
CA THR A 311 13.07 1.91 -8.64
C THR A 311 13.22 3.01 -9.69
N PHE A 312 12.10 3.63 -10.08
CA PHE A 312 12.13 4.89 -10.80
C PHE A 312 12.03 6.08 -9.85
N THR A 313 12.63 7.21 -10.22
CA THR A 313 12.42 8.49 -9.57
C THR A 313 11.03 9.00 -9.91
N ILE A 314 10.15 9.07 -8.93
CA ILE A 314 8.75 9.46 -9.11
C ILE A 314 8.47 10.72 -8.28
N PRO A 315 8.39 11.91 -8.90
CA PRO A 315 8.11 13.13 -8.15
C PRO A 315 6.84 13.03 -7.32
N GLY A 316 6.94 13.29 -6.02
CA GLY A 316 5.83 13.26 -5.09
C GLY A 316 5.35 11.86 -4.69
N SER A 317 6.11 10.79 -4.96
CA SER A 317 5.82 9.44 -4.49
C SER A 317 6.59 9.12 -3.22
N GLY A 318 5.99 8.26 -2.37
CA GLY A 318 6.69 7.68 -1.23
C GLY A 318 7.71 6.62 -1.61
N VAL A 319 7.74 6.13 -2.85
CA VAL A 319 8.75 5.15 -3.33
C VAL A 319 10.17 5.67 -3.06
N ASN A 320 10.44 6.93 -3.41
CA ASN A 320 11.73 7.59 -3.22
C ASN A 320 11.97 8.11 -1.79
N TYR A 321 11.02 7.89 -0.90
CA TYR A 321 11.20 8.00 0.54
C TYR A 321 11.55 6.66 1.19
N VAL A 322 11.03 5.56 0.64
CA VAL A 322 11.33 4.20 1.10
C VAL A 322 12.70 3.76 0.59
N ASN A 323 12.92 3.75 -0.73
CA ASN A 323 14.23 3.50 -1.35
C ASN A 323 14.99 4.82 -1.46
N ILE A 324 16.23 4.85 -0.99
CA ILE A 324 17.13 6.02 -1.10
C ILE A 324 18.22 5.68 -2.10
N ALA A 325 18.32 6.53 -3.13
CA ALA A 325 19.31 6.39 -4.20
C ALA A 325 20.73 6.27 -3.64
N GLU A 326 21.55 5.36 -4.18
CA GLU A 326 22.95 5.12 -3.84
C GLU A 326 23.18 4.72 -2.35
N GLU A 327 22.09 4.50 -1.60
CA GLU A 327 22.16 4.08 -0.20
C GLU A 327 21.50 2.71 0.03
N THR A 328 20.23 2.56 -0.38
CA THR A 328 19.45 1.32 -0.20
C THR A 328 19.16 0.60 -1.52
N GLY A 329 19.48 1.25 -2.64
CA GLY A 329 19.28 0.73 -3.99
C GLY A 329 19.62 1.76 -5.05
N ILE A 330 19.11 1.56 -6.25
CA ILE A 330 19.33 2.47 -7.39
C ILE A 330 17.99 3.08 -7.83
N GLU A 331 17.99 4.38 -8.03
CA GLU A 331 16.87 5.10 -8.65
C GLU A 331 17.23 5.46 -10.11
N CYS A 332 16.34 5.11 -11.02
CA CYS A 332 16.48 5.40 -12.44
C CYS A 332 15.55 6.55 -12.85
N PRO A 333 15.89 7.33 -13.89
CA PRO A 333 14.95 8.30 -14.46
C PRO A 333 13.62 7.63 -14.83
N ASN A 334 12.50 8.31 -14.55
CA ASN A 334 11.17 7.71 -14.69
C ASN A 334 10.93 7.21 -16.13
N GLY A 335 10.64 5.92 -16.26
CA GLY A 335 10.34 5.26 -17.52
C GLY A 335 11.57 5.00 -18.42
N ASP A 336 12.78 5.30 -17.97
CA ASP A 336 14.00 5.00 -18.72
C ASP A 336 14.37 3.52 -18.59
N VAL A 337 14.00 2.76 -19.62
CA VAL A 337 14.25 1.32 -19.75
C VAL A 337 15.74 1.00 -19.78
N SER A 338 16.54 1.82 -20.46
CA SER A 338 17.99 1.61 -20.57
C SER A 338 18.70 1.84 -19.24
N ALA A 339 18.32 2.90 -18.52
CA ALA A 339 18.84 3.15 -17.18
C ALA A 339 18.46 2.02 -16.20
N TYR A 340 17.24 1.49 -16.30
CA TYR A 340 16.78 0.38 -15.47
C TYR A 340 17.58 -0.89 -15.73
N ALA A 341 17.81 -1.25 -17.00
CA ALA A 341 18.66 -2.40 -17.36
C ALA A 341 20.10 -2.23 -16.85
N LYS A 342 20.72 -1.06 -17.02
CA LYS A 342 22.05 -0.77 -16.50
C LYS A 342 22.14 -0.86 -14.97
N ALA A 343 21.09 -0.46 -14.25
CA ALA A 343 21.02 -0.59 -12.81
C ALA A 343 21.01 -2.07 -12.38
N LEU A 344 20.22 -2.91 -13.06
CA LEU A 344 20.23 -4.37 -12.86
C LEU A 344 21.59 -5.00 -13.13
N GLU A 345 22.24 -4.62 -14.24
CA GLU A 345 23.60 -5.10 -14.56
C GLU A 345 24.64 -4.67 -13.52
N SER A 346 24.59 -3.42 -13.07
CA SER A 346 25.50 -2.91 -12.04
C SER A 346 25.39 -3.69 -10.75
N LEU A 347 24.17 -3.94 -10.29
CA LEU A 347 23.94 -4.75 -9.10
C LEU A 347 24.27 -6.23 -9.32
N SER A 348 24.06 -6.79 -10.51
CA SER A 348 24.43 -8.17 -10.82
C SER A 348 25.96 -8.39 -10.72
N LYS A 349 26.73 -7.52 -11.35
CA LYS A 349 28.21 -7.58 -11.36
C LYS A 349 28.83 -7.17 -10.02
N GLY A 350 28.16 -6.28 -9.28
CA GLY A 350 28.68 -5.66 -8.07
C GLY A 350 28.23 -6.36 -6.78
N LYS A 351 28.73 -7.56 -6.46
CA LYS A 351 28.35 -8.28 -5.23
C LYS A 351 28.49 -7.43 -3.95
N ALA A 352 29.61 -6.75 -3.78
CA ALA A 352 29.84 -5.89 -2.61
C ALA A 352 28.84 -4.73 -2.55
N LEU A 353 28.45 -4.17 -3.72
CA LEU A 353 27.44 -3.12 -3.81
C LEU A 353 26.05 -3.65 -3.42
N ARG A 354 25.67 -4.84 -3.92
CA ARG A 354 24.42 -5.51 -3.54
C ARG A 354 24.34 -5.71 -2.03
N GLU A 355 25.39 -6.25 -1.42
CA GLU A 355 25.45 -6.51 0.02
C GLU A 355 25.39 -5.22 0.84
N LYS A 356 26.09 -4.17 0.40
CA LYS A 356 26.06 -2.84 1.05
C LYS A 356 24.64 -2.27 1.03
N TYR A 357 24.03 -2.17 -0.16
CA TYR A 357 22.71 -1.60 -0.31
C TYR A 357 21.64 -2.45 0.38
N GLY A 358 21.74 -3.78 0.31
CA GLY A 358 20.83 -4.68 1.00
C GLY A 358 20.85 -4.52 2.51
N LYS A 359 22.02 -4.45 3.13
CA LYS A 359 22.16 -4.19 4.58
C LYS A 359 21.58 -2.83 4.97
N ASN A 360 21.88 -1.80 4.20
CA ASN A 360 21.33 -0.46 4.43
C ASN A 360 19.80 -0.44 4.26
N ALA A 361 19.29 -1.16 3.25
CA ALA A 361 17.86 -1.29 3.00
C ALA A 361 17.13 -1.90 4.20
N LYS A 362 17.64 -3.02 4.74
CA LYS A 362 17.08 -3.65 5.94
C LYS A 362 17.13 -2.71 7.14
N LYS A 363 18.30 -2.13 7.41
CA LYS A 363 18.47 -1.18 8.51
C LYS A 363 17.45 -0.04 8.45
N ARG A 364 17.26 0.53 7.25
CA ARG A 364 16.29 1.60 7.03
C ARG A 364 14.85 1.16 7.35
N VAL A 365 14.48 -0.06 6.94
CA VAL A 365 13.15 -0.61 7.23
C VAL A 365 12.97 -0.81 8.73
N GLU A 366 13.95 -1.44 9.40
CA GLU A 366 13.92 -1.70 10.84
C GLU A 366 13.84 -0.40 11.67
N GLU A 367 14.47 0.68 11.21
CA GLU A 367 14.47 1.98 11.89
C GLU A 367 13.22 2.81 11.64
N ASN A 368 12.45 2.56 10.53
CA ASN A 368 11.43 3.52 10.11
C ASN A 368 10.06 2.93 9.74
N PHE A 369 10.01 1.63 9.40
CA PHE A 369 8.82 1.05 8.73
C PHE A 369 8.31 -0.23 9.38
N MET A 370 8.61 -0.44 10.66
CA MET A 370 8.09 -1.57 11.43
C MET A 370 6.73 -1.24 12.04
N PHE A 371 5.95 -2.27 12.36
CA PHE A 371 4.64 -2.10 12.99
C PHE A 371 4.70 -1.30 14.29
N ASP A 372 5.74 -1.53 15.12
CA ASP A 372 5.89 -0.82 16.39
C ASP A 372 6.06 0.70 16.21
N GLN A 373 6.86 1.13 15.21
CA GLN A 373 7.01 2.56 14.91
C GLN A 373 5.71 3.19 14.39
N LEU A 374 4.93 2.46 13.60
CA LEU A 374 3.59 2.92 13.22
C LEU A 374 2.72 3.08 14.46
N GLY A 375 2.72 2.07 15.34
CA GLY A 375 1.95 2.07 16.58
C GLY A 375 2.28 3.25 17.51
N GLU A 376 3.57 3.54 17.70
CA GLU A 376 4.02 4.72 18.46
C GLU A 376 3.50 6.02 17.87
N LYS A 377 3.64 6.22 16.55
CA LYS A 377 3.16 7.43 15.87
C LYS A 377 1.65 7.57 15.89
N VAL A 378 0.91 6.46 15.76
CA VAL A 378 -0.55 6.46 15.90
C VAL A 378 -0.95 6.83 17.33
N LYS A 379 -0.26 6.30 18.33
CA LYS A 379 -0.47 6.64 19.74
C LYS A 379 -0.23 8.14 19.98
N GLU A 380 0.91 8.66 19.54
CA GLU A 380 1.23 10.10 19.64
C GLU A 380 0.15 10.98 18.99
N LEU A 381 -0.33 10.58 17.80
CA LEU A 381 -1.42 11.27 17.11
C LEU A 381 -2.69 11.29 17.95
N ILE A 382 -3.12 10.14 18.47
CA ILE A 382 -4.35 10.00 19.25
C ILE A 382 -4.26 10.74 20.60
N ASP A 383 -3.11 10.68 21.25
CA ASP A 383 -2.91 11.33 22.55
C ASP A 383 -2.80 12.87 22.41
N GLY A 384 -2.32 13.37 21.25
CA GLY A 384 -2.18 14.79 20.93
C GLY A 384 -3.46 15.48 20.40
N LEU A 385 -4.58 14.74 20.26
CA LEU A 385 -5.89 15.26 19.81
C LEU A 385 -6.87 15.43 20.98
#